data_7db122c3945f5f871f940bfc3d0bbdc1
#
_entry.id   7db122c3945f5f871f940bfc3d0bbdc1
#
_cell.length_a   1.000
_cell.length_b   1.000
_cell.length_c   1.000
_cell.angle_alpha   90.00
_cell.angle_beta   90.00
_cell.angle_gamma   90.00
#
_symmetry.space_group_name_H-M   'P 1'
#
loop_
_entity.id
_entity.type
_entity.pdbx_description
1 polymer ?
#
loop_
_entity_poly.entity_id
_entity_poly.type
_entity_poly.pdbx_seq_one_letter_code
_entity_poly.pdbx_strand_id
1 'polypeptide(L)'
;MPLCSLENRHLALTVSSSGGTILQLSARRSGGDFPLLRPAMLSDETPAAQSACFPLVPFGNRLKGNTFSFEGKTYRLSPNTADAHYLHGDGWLAEWDCIFQGTESLTLAFEHHSDSYCYRAEQRFLLAGDRLEVTMTVTNLADYALPFGLGWHPFFPLTASARLQAVASGYWQEEAQCVAGKHHQNLPADLDFCTSQPLPRRWVNNGFSGWNGSADIVWPDAGQQLRLTTQPACPVYFLFMSDTRFDPGYQHDFFCIEPMTHAANDHHLPGGGSLTVLSPGAHLTQQMSLQCIALCGDEHA
;
A
#
# COMPACT_ATOMS: atom_id res chain seq x y z
N MET A 1 -1.43 -20.85 -8.69
CA MET A 1 -0.95 -21.50 -7.44
C MET A 1 -2.07 -21.44 -6.39
N PRO A 2 -2.09 -22.25 -5.33
CA PRO A 2 -3.21 -22.21 -4.38
C PRO A 2 -3.22 -20.91 -3.60
N LEU A 3 -4.44 -20.43 -3.30
CA LEU A 3 -4.65 -19.35 -2.35
C LEU A 3 -4.27 -19.82 -0.94
N CYS A 4 -3.65 -18.94 -0.16
CA CYS A 4 -3.32 -19.18 1.23
C CYS A 4 -4.32 -18.46 2.13
N SER A 5 -4.96 -19.19 3.04
CA SER A 5 -5.92 -18.60 3.97
C SER A 5 -5.43 -18.77 5.41
N LEU A 6 -5.61 -17.70 6.19
CA LEU A 6 -5.38 -17.66 7.63
C LEU A 6 -6.66 -17.16 8.29
N GLU A 7 -6.99 -17.73 9.44
CA GLU A 7 -8.11 -17.24 10.24
C GLU A 7 -7.87 -17.41 11.74
N ASN A 8 -8.48 -16.52 12.50
CA ASN A 8 -8.62 -16.66 13.94
C ASN A 8 -10.05 -16.24 14.36
N ARG A 9 -10.31 -16.10 15.65
CA ARG A 9 -11.65 -15.71 16.13
C ARG A 9 -12.08 -14.30 15.70
N HIS A 10 -11.17 -13.43 15.27
CA HIS A 10 -11.43 -12.03 14.96
C HIS A 10 -11.37 -11.71 13.48
N LEU A 11 -10.45 -12.34 12.76
CA LEU A 11 -10.12 -11.99 11.38
C LEU A 11 -10.09 -13.22 10.47
N ALA A 12 -10.46 -13.01 9.20
CA ALA A 12 -10.21 -13.91 8.08
C ALA A 12 -9.39 -13.19 7.02
N LEU A 13 -8.31 -13.85 6.55
CA LEU A 13 -7.37 -13.35 5.56
C LEU A 13 -7.21 -14.37 4.45
N THR A 14 -7.25 -13.91 3.19
CA THR A 14 -6.86 -14.71 2.02
C THR A 14 -5.80 -13.97 1.23
N VAL A 15 -4.69 -14.65 0.94
CA VAL A 15 -3.52 -14.13 0.23
C VAL A 15 -3.30 -14.97 -1.03
N SER A 16 -2.94 -14.31 -2.13
CA SER A 16 -2.48 -14.95 -3.37
C SER A 16 -0.97 -14.82 -3.51
N SER A 17 -0.31 -15.86 -4.01
CA SER A 17 1.08 -15.81 -4.44
C SER A 17 1.27 -14.98 -5.72
N SER A 18 0.24 -14.84 -6.54
CA SER A 18 0.28 -13.93 -7.68
C SER A 18 0.28 -12.48 -7.19
N GLY A 19 1.34 -11.76 -7.45
CA GLY A 19 1.58 -10.39 -6.97
C GLY A 19 1.82 -10.27 -5.46
N GLY A 20 1.89 -11.36 -4.69
CA GLY A 20 1.98 -11.31 -3.23
C GLY A 20 0.81 -10.56 -2.59
N THR A 21 -0.39 -10.69 -3.17
CA THR A 21 -1.55 -9.82 -2.90
C THR A 21 -2.44 -10.35 -1.78
N ILE A 22 -3.06 -9.44 -1.03
CA ILE A 22 -4.23 -9.77 -0.19
C ILE A 22 -5.46 -9.70 -1.08
N LEU A 23 -6.28 -10.75 -1.09
CA LEU A 23 -7.57 -10.78 -1.78
C LEU A 23 -8.74 -10.50 -0.84
N GLN A 24 -8.60 -10.83 0.44
CA GLN A 24 -9.61 -10.59 1.46
C GLN A 24 -8.95 -10.32 2.81
N LEU A 25 -9.48 -9.32 3.52
CA LEU A 25 -9.32 -9.15 4.96
C LEU A 25 -10.67 -8.73 5.52
N SER A 26 -11.23 -9.54 6.41
CA SER A 26 -12.55 -9.29 7.01
C SER A 26 -12.53 -9.47 8.52
N ALA A 27 -13.29 -8.63 9.22
CA ALA A 27 -13.62 -8.81 10.63
C ALA A 27 -14.71 -9.86 10.78
N ARG A 28 -14.47 -10.89 11.58
CA ARG A 28 -15.44 -11.95 11.86
C ARG A 28 -16.47 -11.48 12.88
N ARG A 29 -17.76 -11.65 12.56
CA ARG A 29 -18.88 -11.22 13.39
C ARG A 29 -20.00 -12.26 13.39
N SER A 30 -20.81 -12.31 14.46
CA SER A 30 -21.95 -13.24 14.56
C SER A 30 -23.04 -13.01 13.50
N GLY A 31 -23.15 -11.78 12.95
CA GLY A 31 -24.12 -11.41 11.92
C GLY A 31 -23.59 -11.46 10.48
N GLY A 32 -22.41 -12.00 10.27
CA GLY A 32 -21.68 -12.03 8.97
C GLY A 32 -20.44 -11.16 8.98
N ASP A 33 -19.42 -11.60 8.25
CA ASP A 33 -18.13 -10.93 8.23
C ASP A 33 -18.21 -9.53 7.60
N PHE A 34 -17.46 -8.59 8.16
CA PHE A 34 -17.35 -7.22 7.64
C PHE A 34 -16.04 -7.04 6.87
N PRO A 35 -16.07 -6.61 5.60
CA PRO A 35 -14.86 -6.38 4.82
C PRO A 35 -14.09 -5.16 5.35
N LEU A 36 -12.87 -5.38 5.83
CA LEU A 36 -11.94 -4.32 6.26
C LEU A 36 -11.15 -3.75 5.08
N LEU A 37 -10.92 -4.57 4.06
CA LEU A 37 -10.40 -4.16 2.76
C LEU A 37 -11.45 -4.45 1.67
N ARG A 38 -11.33 -3.78 0.51
CA ARG A 38 -12.20 -4.01 -0.64
C ARG A 38 -12.24 -5.51 -0.96
N PRO A 39 -13.42 -6.14 -1.04
CA PRO A 39 -13.52 -7.53 -1.46
C PRO A 39 -13.01 -7.70 -2.89
N ALA A 40 -12.18 -8.71 -3.12
CA ALA A 40 -11.71 -9.12 -4.43
C ALA A 40 -12.25 -10.51 -4.78
N MET A 41 -12.18 -10.87 -6.06
CA MET A 41 -12.47 -12.25 -6.46
C MET A 41 -11.39 -13.16 -5.84
N LEU A 42 -11.83 -14.25 -5.20
CA LEU A 42 -10.92 -15.22 -4.59
C LEU A 42 -10.42 -16.21 -5.66
N SER A 43 -9.48 -15.72 -6.48
CA SER A 43 -8.82 -16.49 -7.54
C SER A 43 -7.35 -16.10 -7.60
N ASP A 44 -6.47 -17.06 -7.89
CA ASP A 44 -5.07 -16.82 -8.17
C ASP A 44 -4.83 -16.08 -9.51
N GLU A 45 -5.86 -16.02 -10.35
CA GLU A 45 -5.86 -15.22 -11.59
C GLU A 45 -6.31 -13.76 -11.37
N THR A 46 -6.68 -13.36 -10.13
CA THR A 46 -7.12 -12.00 -9.84
C THR A 46 -5.97 -11.02 -10.06
N PRO A 47 -6.10 -10.06 -11.00
CA PRO A 47 -5.05 -9.07 -11.22
C PRO A 47 -4.77 -8.25 -9.95
N ALA A 48 -3.52 -7.92 -9.67
CA ALA A 48 -3.15 -7.17 -8.47
C ALA A 48 -3.93 -5.85 -8.32
N ALA A 49 -4.17 -5.11 -9.41
CA ALA A 49 -4.98 -3.89 -9.39
C ALA A 49 -6.46 -4.12 -8.98
N GLN A 50 -6.96 -5.37 -9.05
CA GLN A 50 -8.29 -5.77 -8.60
C GLN A 50 -8.28 -6.47 -7.25
N SER A 51 -7.11 -6.65 -6.63
CA SER A 51 -6.95 -7.23 -5.30
C SER A 51 -7.42 -6.26 -4.18
N ALA A 52 -7.36 -6.72 -2.95
CA ALA A 52 -7.64 -5.90 -1.76
C ALA A 52 -6.42 -5.12 -1.27
N CYS A 53 -5.20 -5.62 -1.53
CA CYS A 53 -3.95 -4.93 -1.25
C CYS A 53 -2.81 -5.61 -2.00
N PHE A 54 -1.85 -4.83 -2.52
CA PHE A 54 -0.63 -5.36 -3.11
C PHE A 54 0.63 -4.66 -2.58
N PRO A 55 1.81 -5.33 -2.63
CA PRO A 55 3.06 -4.76 -2.18
C PRO A 55 3.62 -3.74 -3.16
N LEU A 56 4.33 -2.74 -2.62
CA LEU A 56 5.11 -1.74 -3.36
C LEU A 56 6.59 -2.00 -3.09
N VAL A 57 7.27 -2.70 -3.99
CA VAL A 57 8.69 -3.05 -3.90
C VAL A 57 9.29 -3.22 -5.31
N PRO A 58 10.47 -2.67 -5.60
CA PRO A 58 11.47 -2.04 -4.72
C PRO A 58 11.20 -0.55 -4.48
N PHE A 59 10.09 -0.02 -4.93
CA PHE A 59 9.55 1.32 -4.65
C PHE A 59 8.07 1.41 -5.01
N GLY A 60 7.37 2.41 -4.46
CA GLY A 60 5.97 2.71 -4.78
C GLY A 60 5.82 3.85 -5.78
N ASN A 61 4.63 3.94 -6.38
CA ASN A 61 4.23 4.96 -7.33
C ASN A 61 5.08 4.97 -8.62
N ARG A 62 5.05 6.05 -9.41
CA ARG A 62 5.65 6.17 -10.74
C ARG A 62 7.10 6.62 -10.70
N LEU A 63 7.91 6.01 -11.57
CA LEU A 63 9.24 6.51 -11.92
C LEU A 63 9.14 7.33 -13.21
N LYS A 64 9.14 8.65 -13.12
CA LYS A 64 9.00 9.56 -14.26
C LYS A 64 10.05 9.30 -15.33
N GLY A 65 9.59 9.09 -16.56
CA GLY A 65 10.47 8.84 -17.70
C GLY A 65 11.22 7.51 -17.68
N ASN A 66 10.87 6.60 -16.76
CA ASN A 66 11.42 5.24 -16.69
C ASN A 66 12.93 5.18 -16.47
N THR A 67 13.52 6.24 -15.93
CA THR A 67 14.97 6.32 -15.69
C THR A 67 15.27 7.04 -14.40
N PHE A 68 16.36 6.68 -13.77
CA PHE A 68 16.95 7.46 -12.68
C PHE A 68 18.49 7.41 -12.77
N SER A 69 19.14 8.38 -12.14
CA SER A 69 20.60 8.40 -12.02
C SER A 69 20.99 8.25 -10.56
N PHE A 70 21.91 7.33 -10.29
CA PHE A 70 22.44 7.09 -8.95
C PHE A 70 23.93 6.75 -9.05
N GLU A 71 24.76 7.39 -8.22
CA GLU A 71 26.23 7.23 -8.20
C GLU A 71 26.89 7.32 -9.57
N GLY A 72 26.45 8.27 -10.41
CA GLY A 72 27.02 8.51 -11.74
C GLY A 72 26.59 7.52 -12.84
N LYS A 73 25.79 6.51 -12.50
CA LYS A 73 25.19 5.54 -13.45
C LYS A 73 23.73 5.90 -13.71
N THR A 74 23.29 5.76 -14.95
CA THR A 74 21.88 5.89 -15.34
C THR A 74 21.25 4.51 -15.47
N TYR A 75 20.18 4.29 -14.74
CA TYR A 75 19.35 3.09 -14.75
C TYR A 75 18.13 3.32 -15.62
N ARG A 76 17.76 2.35 -16.44
CA ARG A 76 16.62 2.40 -17.36
C ARG A 76 15.71 1.21 -17.10
N LEU A 77 14.42 1.50 -16.86
CA LEU A 77 13.38 0.50 -16.71
C LEU A 77 12.44 0.61 -17.92
N SER A 78 11.87 -0.50 -18.35
CA SER A 78 10.80 -0.48 -19.35
C SER A 78 9.46 -0.39 -18.62
N PRO A 79 8.45 0.36 -19.11
CA PRO A 79 7.11 0.34 -18.51
C PRO A 79 6.65 -1.09 -18.24
N ASN A 80 6.17 -1.35 -17.04
CA ASN A 80 5.74 -2.68 -16.60
C ASN A 80 4.23 -2.92 -16.75
N THR A 81 3.51 -1.89 -17.20
CA THR A 81 2.06 -1.91 -17.48
C THR A 81 1.76 -1.07 -18.72
N ALA A 82 0.48 -0.79 -18.97
CA ALA A 82 0.04 0.19 -19.99
C ALA A 82 0.29 1.65 -19.58
N ASP A 83 0.75 1.93 -18.34
CA ASP A 83 1.15 3.26 -17.90
C ASP A 83 2.40 3.72 -18.68
N ALA A 84 2.51 5.01 -18.95
CA ALA A 84 3.69 5.59 -19.62
C ALA A 84 4.96 5.47 -18.76
N HIS A 85 4.79 5.32 -17.46
CA HIS A 85 5.85 5.23 -16.48
C HIS A 85 5.91 3.85 -15.82
N TYR A 86 7.09 3.45 -15.42
CA TYR A 86 7.29 2.28 -14.57
C TYR A 86 6.58 2.50 -13.24
N LEU A 87 5.71 1.56 -12.85
CA LEU A 87 4.74 1.76 -11.79
C LEU A 87 4.89 0.70 -10.69
N HIS A 88 5.00 1.14 -9.43
CA HIS A 88 4.92 0.31 -8.21
C HIS A 88 5.99 -0.78 -8.05
N GLY A 89 7.07 -0.73 -8.84
CA GLY A 89 8.09 -1.78 -8.83
C GLY A 89 7.61 -3.09 -9.45
N ASP A 90 8.24 -4.20 -9.05
CA ASP A 90 8.02 -5.51 -9.67
C ASP A 90 7.13 -6.43 -8.84
N GLY A 91 7.13 -6.24 -7.50
CA GLY A 91 6.55 -7.18 -6.57
C GLY A 91 5.08 -7.49 -6.80
N TRP A 92 4.28 -6.52 -7.18
CA TRP A 92 2.84 -6.67 -7.42
C TRP A 92 2.49 -7.42 -8.72
N LEU A 93 3.47 -7.62 -9.61
CA LEU A 93 3.35 -8.37 -10.87
C LEU A 93 4.11 -9.69 -10.85
N ALA A 94 4.85 -9.97 -9.77
CA ALA A 94 5.68 -11.17 -9.64
C ALA A 94 4.88 -12.36 -9.11
N GLU A 95 5.34 -13.55 -9.40
CA GLU A 95 4.92 -14.75 -8.68
C GLU A 95 5.80 -14.92 -7.43
N TRP A 96 5.15 -15.10 -6.27
CA TRP A 96 5.79 -15.29 -4.99
C TRP A 96 5.69 -16.74 -4.55
N ASP A 97 6.76 -17.27 -4.00
CA ASP A 97 6.77 -18.59 -3.40
C ASP A 97 6.27 -18.53 -1.95
N CYS A 98 5.37 -19.44 -1.57
CA CYS A 98 5.00 -19.64 -0.18
C CYS A 98 6.13 -20.44 0.49
N ILE A 99 6.96 -19.77 1.28
CA ILE A 99 8.11 -20.39 1.96
C ILE A 99 7.78 -20.84 3.38
N PHE A 100 6.66 -20.38 3.94
CA PHE A 100 6.14 -20.79 5.23
C PHE A 100 4.62 -20.58 5.32
N GLN A 101 3.90 -21.56 5.88
CA GLN A 101 2.47 -21.41 6.22
C GLN A 101 2.21 -22.14 7.54
N GLY A 102 1.77 -21.39 8.55
CA GLY A 102 1.24 -21.87 9.83
C GLY A 102 -0.26 -21.62 9.96
N THR A 103 -0.80 -21.71 11.17
CA THR A 103 -2.22 -21.47 11.45
C THR A 103 -2.60 -19.99 11.40
N GLU A 104 -1.76 -19.10 11.91
CA GLU A 104 -1.99 -17.65 11.98
C GLU A 104 -0.90 -16.83 11.28
N SER A 105 0.02 -17.49 10.57
CA SER A 105 1.11 -16.79 9.86
C SER A 105 1.47 -17.46 8.54
N LEU A 106 1.87 -16.63 7.59
CA LEU A 106 2.27 -16.99 6.24
C LEU A 106 3.48 -16.14 5.83
N THR A 107 4.43 -16.71 5.10
CA THR A 107 5.53 -15.95 4.51
C THR A 107 5.63 -16.28 3.02
N LEU A 108 5.62 -15.23 2.20
CA LEU A 108 5.87 -15.27 0.78
C LEU A 108 7.23 -14.65 0.48
N ALA A 109 7.92 -15.13 -0.56
CA ALA A 109 9.18 -14.57 -1.03
C ALA A 109 9.27 -14.65 -2.55
N PHE A 110 10.00 -13.70 -3.16
CA PHE A 110 10.42 -13.77 -4.57
C PHE A 110 11.77 -13.10 -4.77
N GLU A 111 12.41 -13.40 -5.90
CA GLU A 111 13.63 -12.74 -6.33
C GLU A 111 13.41 -12.07 -7.68
N HIS A 112 13.95 -10.86 -7.82
CA HIS A 112 13.96 -10.09 -9.04
C HIS A 112 15.39 -9.91 -9.54
N HIS A 113 15.61 -10.16 -10.83
CA HIS A 113 16.90 -9.99 -11.47
C HIS A 113 16.75 -9.21 -12.77
N SER A 114 17.30 -8.01 -12.81
CA SER A 114 17.38 -7.17 -14.01
C SER A 114 18.66 -6.34 -14.00
N ASP A 115 18.94 -5.63 -15.11
CA ASP A 115 20.09 -4.72 -15.19
C ASP A 115 19.96 -3.49 -14.26
N SER A 116 18.74 -3.19 -13.81
CA SER A 116 18.45 -2.02 -12.95
C SER A 116 18.34 -2.38 -11.49
N TYR A 117 17.77 -3.54 -11.16
CA TYR A 117 17.57 -4.01 -9.80
C TYR A 117 17.80 -5.51 -9.70
N CYS A 118 18.49 -5.93 -8.65
CA CYS A 118 18.64 -7.33 -8.29
C CYS A 118 18.37 -7.45 -6.78
N TYR A 119 17.27 -8.09 -6.39
CA TYR A 119 16.85 -8.13 -4.98
C TYR A 119 16.00 -9.35 -4.67
N ARG A 120 15.94 -9.69 -3.38
CA ARG A 120 14.98 -10.61 -2.80
C ARG A 120 14.00 -9.83 -1.93
N ALA A 121 12.71 -10.10 -2.07
CA ALA A 121 11.69 -9.57 -1.16
C ALA A 121 10.98 -10.70 -0.44
N GLU A 122 10.64 -10.46 0.84
CA GLU A 122 9.85 -11.35 1.68
C GLU A 122 8.69 -10.57 2.29
N GLN A 123 7.47 -11.15 2.26
CA GLN A 123 6.31 -10.65 2.99
C GLN A 123 5.86 -11.69 4.02
N ARG A 124 5.84 -11.31 5.29
CA ARG A 124 5.26 -12.10 6.35
C ARG A 124 3.93 -11.51 6.79
N PHE A 125 2.89 -12.33 6.78
CA PHE A 125 1.55 -12.02 7.29
C PHE A 125 1.36 -12.73 8.63
N LEU A 126 0.81 -12.02 9.63
CA LEU A 126 0.53 -12.56 10.96
C LEU A 126 -0.82 -12.04 11.45
N LEU A 127 -1.73 -12.94 11.81
CA LEU A 127 -2.95 -12.61 12.54
C LEU A 127 -2.67 -12.61 14.05
N ALA A 128 -2.60 -11.42 14.65
CA ALA A 128 -2.33 -11.22 16.08
C ALA A 128 -3.59 -10.67 16.77
N GLY A 129 -4.50 -11.57 17.20
CA GLY A 129 -5.78 -11.19 17.78
C GLY A 129 -6.67 -10.45 16.75
N ASP A 130 -7.04 -9.20 17.04
CA ASP A 130 -7.86 -8.33 16.19
C ASP A 130 -7.06 -7.57 15.12
N ARG A 131 -5.81 -7.98 14.87
CA ARG A 131 -4.85 -7.26 14.04
C ARG A 131 -4.21 -8.17 13.00
N LEU A 132 -4.10 -7.67 11.76
CA LEU A 132 -3.19 -8.19 10.75
C LEU A 132 -1.90 -7.37 10.78
N GLU A 133 -0.76 -8.03 10.92
CA GLU A 133 0.57 -7.46 10.75
C GLU A 133 1.18 -8.00 9.45
N VAL A 134 1.61 -7.09 8.56
CA VAL A 134 2.32 -7.42 7.33
C VAL A 134 3.71 -6.81 7.41
N THR A 135 4.73 -7.66 7.45
CA THR A 135 6.14 -7.22 7.44
C THR A 135 6.73 -7.53 6.08
N MET A 136 7.32 -6.53 5.44
CA MET A 136 8.06 -6.69 4.19
C MET A 136 9.53 -6.37 4.41
N THR A 137 10.40 -7.26 3.91
CA THR A 137 11.85 -7.08 3.90
C THR A 137 12.35 -7.19 2.48
N VAL A 138 13.12 -6.20 2.02
CA VAL A 138 13.85 -6.24 0.75
C VAL A 138 15.34 -6.32 1.02
N THR A 139 16.04 -7.24 0.36
CA THR A 139 17.51 -7.41 0.44
C THR A 139 18.12 -7.11 -0.92
N ASN A 140 19.10 -6.21 -0.99
CA ASN A 140 19.85 -5.93 -2.21
C ASN A 140 20.77 -7.10 -2.53
N LEU A 141 20.55 -7.76 -3.67
CA LEU A 141 21.37 -8.87 -4.20
C LEU A 141 22.37 -8.41 -5.28
N ALA A 142 22.32 -7.13 -5.70
CA ALA A 142 23.33 -6.58 -6.60
C ALA A 142 24.70 -6.48 -5.90
N ASP A 143 25.76 -6.41 -6.68
CA ASP A 143 27.15 -6.20 -6.20
C ASP A 143 27.50 -4.72 -6.00
N TYR A 144 26.51 -3.82 -6.11
CA TYR A 144 26.60 -2.37 -5.91
C TYR A 144 25.41 -1.85 -5.10
N ALA A 145 25.56 -0.64 -4.56
CA ALA A 145 24.49 0.01 -3.79
C ALA A 145 23.35 0.48 -4.72
N LEU A 146 22.11 0.39 -4.23
CA LEU A 146 20.90 0.85 -4.94
C LEU A 146 19.92 1.53 -3.99
N PRO A 147 19.09 2.48 -4.47
CA PRO A 147 18.03 3.10 -3.68
C PRO A 147 16.78 2.22 -3.65
N PHE A 148 16.24 1.95 -2.45
CA PHE A 148 15.04 1.15 -2.22
C PHE A 148 13.99 1.93 -1.43
N GLY A 149 12.73 1.61 -1.66
CA GLY A 149 11.61 2.02 -0.85
C GLY A 149 10.58 0.90 -0.75
N LEU A 150 9.78 0.93 0.30
CA LEU A 150 8.74 -0.07 0.57
C LEU A 150 7.40 0.62 0.82
N GLY A 151 6.32 -0.11 0.54
CA GLY A 151 4.97 0.32 0.86
C GLY A 151 3.94 -0.75 0.54
N TRP A 152 2.68 -0.41 0.72
CA TRP A 152 1.53 -1.22 0.35
C TRP A 152 0.45 -0.37 -0.28
N HIS A 153 -0.37 -0.98 -1.12
CA HIS A 153 -1.49 -0.34 -1.81
C HIS A 153 -2.83 -0.97 -1.36
N PRO A 154 -3.28 -0.72 -0.12
CA PRO A 154 -4.54 -1.23 0.37
C PRO A 154 -5.72 -0.43 -0.19
N PHE A 155 -6.77 -1.15 -0.57
CA PHE A 155 -8.05 -0.61 -1.02
C PHE A 155 -9.08 -0.77 0.10
N PHE A 156 -9.63 0.34 0.57
CA PHE A 156 -10.63 0.36 1.65
C PHE A 156 -12.04 0.58 1.09
N PRO A 157 -13.09 -0.08 1.63
CA PRO A 157 -14.46 0.19 1.24
C PRO A 157 -14.84 1.67 1.43
N LEU A 158 -15.36 2.31 0.38
CA LEU A 158 -15.86 3.68 0.42
C LEU A 158 -17.39 3.66 0.53
N THR A 159 -17.91 3.65 1.76
CA THR A 159 -19.35 3.78 2.03
C THR A 159 -19.79 5.25 2.09
N ALA A 160 -21.10 5.49 2.17
CA ALA A 160 -21.62 6.87 2.29
C ALA A 160 -21.16 7.57 3.58
N SER A 161 -20.95 6.81 4.66
CA SER A 161 -20.54 7.30 5.97
C SER A 161 -19.05 7.20 6.25
N ALA A 162 -18.26 6.61 5.32
CA ALA A 162 -16.83 6.41 5.52
C ALA A 162 -16.10 7.73 5.83
N ARG A 163 -15.25 7.70 6.84
CA ARG A 163 -14.44 8.84 7.28
C ARG A 163 -12.99 8.43 7.42
N LEU A 164 -12.11 9.39 7.19
CA LEU A 164 -10.66 9.23 7.32
C LEU A 164 -10.12 10.25 8.32
N GLN A 165 -9.16 9.81 9.13
CA GLN A 165 -8.24 10.66 9.87
C GLN A 165 -6.80 10.22 9.56
N ALA A 166 -5.99 11.12 9.01
CA ALA A 166 -4.57 10.90 8.70
C ALA A 166 -3.87 12.25 8.70
N VAL A 167 -3.01 12.50 9.69
CA VAL A 167 -2.32 13.78 9.84
C VAL A 167 -1.26 13.93 8.76
N ALA A 168 -1.24 15.07 8.09
CA ALA A 168 -0.19 15.44 7.14
C ALA A 168 0.15 16.93 7.28
N SER A 169 1.34 17.34 6.86
CA SER A 169 1.80 18.74 6.88
C SER A 169 2.03 19.34 5.49
N GLY A 170 1.90 18.54 4.45
CA GLY A 170 2.04 18.97 3.06
C GLY A 170 1.63 17.89 2.09
N TYR A 171 1.58 18.22 0.80
CA TYR A 171 1.22 17.28 -0.26
C TYR A 171 1.94 17.61 -1.57
N TRP A 172 2.05 16.62 -2.46
CA TRP A 172 2.49 16.82 -3.83
C TRP A 172 1.28 16.96 -4.73
N GLN A 173 1.23 18.08 -5.47
CA GLN A 173 0.22 18.28 -6.50
C GLN A 173 0.49 17.31 -7.66
N GLU A 174 -0.58 16.70 -8.17
CA GLU A 174 -0.50 15.87 -9.37
C GLU A 174 -0.17 16.71 -10.61
N GLU A 175 0.74 16.23 -11.44
CA GLU A 175 1.05 16.74 -12.77
C GLU A 175 0.51 15.79 -13.86
N ALA A 176 0.78 16.16 -15.14
CA ALA A 176 0.41 15.32 -16.28
C ALA A 176 0.94 13.88 -16.13
N GLN A 177 0.19 12.90 -16.64
CA GLN A 177 0.50 11.48 -16.57
C GLN A 177 0.55 10.95 -15.12
N CYS A 178 -0.22 11.52 -14.22
CA CYS A 178 -0.35 11.09 -12.82
C CYS A 178 0.98 11.13 -12.03
N VAL A 179 1.91 11.97 -12.42
CA VAL A 179 3.21 12.11 -11.74
C VAL A 179 3.09 13.09 -10.57
N ALA A 180 3.75 12.79 -9.47
CA ALA A 180 3.89 13.73 -8.36
C ALA A 180 4.77 14.91 -8.79
N GLY A 181 4.22 16.12 -8.68
CA GLY A 181 4.85 17.36 -9.09
C GLY A 181 5.29 18.23 -7.93
N LYS A 182 4.83 19.49 -7.90
CA LYS A 182 5.24 20.46 -6.89
C LYS A 182 4.72 20.11 -5.51
N HIS A 183 5.61 20.17 -4.51
CA HIS A 183 5.25 20.03 -3.10
C HIS A 183 4.69 21.35 -2.53
N HIS A 184 3.60 21.26 -1.77
CA HIS A 184 2.93 22.34 -1.07
C HIS A 184 2.83 22.04 0.42
N GLN A 185 3.04 23.06 1.27
CA GLN A 185 2.90 22.94 2.73
C GLN A 185 1.45 23.15 3.22
N ASN A 186 0.60 23.78 2.41
CA ASN A 186 -0.80 24.01 2.77
C ASN A 186 -1.68 22.95 2.10
N LEU A 187 -2.41 22.19 2.89
CA LEU A 187 -3.35 21.19 2.40
C LEU A 187 -4.61 21.87 1.86
N PRO A 188 -5.20 21.36 0.74
CA PRO A 188 -6.56 21.73 0.37
C PRO A 188 -7.53 21.35 1.50
N ALA A 189 -8.53 22.20 1.77
CA ALA A 189 -9.44 21.99 2.91
C ALA A 189 -10.20 20.66 2.87
N ASP A 190 -10.52 20.15 1.68
CA ASP A 190 -11.19 18.87 1.47
C ASP A 190 -10.23 17.65 1.49
N LEU A 191 -8.94 17.90 1.64
CA LEU A 191 -7.87 16.89 1.78
C LEU A 191 -7.08 17.04 3.10
N ASP A 192 -7.54 17.87 4.01
CA ASP A 192 -6.98 18.01 5.35
C ASP A 192 -7.69 17.04 6.31
N PHE A 193 -7.07 15.88 6.50
CA PHE A 193 -7.55 14.80 7.37
C PHE A 193 -6.91 14.85 8.76
N CYS A 194 -6.44 15.99 9.24
CA CYS A 194 -5.94 16.12 10.62
C CYS A 194 -7.01 15.77 11.66
N THR A 195 -8.27 15.96 11.31
CA THR A 195 -9.43 15.46 12.07
C THR A 195 -10.25 14.51 11.21
N SER A 196 -11.05 13.63 11.84
CA SER A 196 -11.88 12.67 11.10
C SER A 196 -12.87 13.40 10.19
N GLN A 197 -12.76 13.18 8.88
CA GLN A 197 -13.59 13.82 7.86
C GLN A 197 -14.11 12.82 6.82
N PRO A 198 -15.26 13.09 6.16
CA PRO A 198 -15.69 12.31 5.01
C PRO A 198 -14.67 12.48 3.85
N LEU A 199 -14.50 11.42 3.05
CA LEU A 199 -13.67 11.47 1.86
C LEU A 199 -14.37 12.23 0.73
N PRO A 200 -13.63 13.01 -0.10
CA PRO A 200 -14.20 13.66 -1.28
C PRO A 200 -14.61 12.61 -2.31
N ARG A 201 -15.67 12.89 -3.08
CA ARG A 201 -16.12 11.99 -4.16
C ARG A 201 -15.69 12.53 -5.52
N ARG A 202 -14.38 12.66 -5.71
CA ARG A 202 -13.73 13.14 -6.92
C ARG A 202 -12.38 12.46 -7.07
N TRP A 203 -11.77 12.62 -8.23
CA TRP A 203 -10.38 12.21 -8.46
C TRP A 203 -9.44 12.83 -7.42
N VAL A 204 -8.65 11.98 -6.77
CA VAL A 204 -7.50 12.35 -5.92
C VAL A 204 -6.38 11.36 -6.23
N ASN A 205 -5.19 11.88 -6.50
CA ASN A 205 -4.01 11.08 -6.79
C ASN A 205 -2.79 11.84 -6.27
N ASN A 206 -2.67 11.91 -4.94
CA ASN A 206 -1.70 12.78 -4.28
C ASN A 206 -0.95 12.06 -3.17
N GLY A 207 0.37 12.30 -3.11
CA GLY A 207 1.20 11.97 -1.96
C GLY A 207 1.07 13.03 -0.87
N PHE A 208 1.11 12.63 0.39
CA PHE A 208 1.04 13.50 1.58
C PHE A 208 2.28 13.29 2.44
N SER A 209 2.91 14.39 2.86
CA SER A 209 4.13 14.39 3.67
C SER A 209 3.90 14.78 5.11
N GLY A 210 4.87 14.48 5.98
CA GLY A 210 4.76 14.76 7.41
C GLY A 210 3.77 13.86 8.12
N TRP A 211 3.48 12.70 7.54
CA TRP A 211 2.64 11.69 8.16
C TRP A 211 3.35 11.03 9.35
N ASN A 212 2.59 10.73 10.38
CA ASN A 212 3.08 10.09 11.60
C ASN A 212 3.03 8.56 11.56
N GLY A 213 2.70 7.98 10.40
CA GLY A 213 2.58 6.53 10.23
C GLY A 213 1.27 5.94 10.75
N SER A 214 0.24 6.76 11.01
CA SER A 214 -1.06 6.30 11.53
C SER A 214 -2.23 6.93 10.79
N ALA A 215 -3.24 6.10 10.44
CA ALA A 215 -4.51 6.54 9.88
C ALA A 215 -5.66 5.74 10.51
N ASP A 216 -6.78 6.43 10.79
CA ASP A 216 -8.02 5.82 11.23
C ASP A 216 -9.07 5.92 10.10
N ILE A 217 -9.58 4.77 9.68
CA ILE A 217 -10.69 4.63 8.75
C ILE A 217 -11.92 4.21 9.56
N VAL A 218 -13.00 4.96 9.48
CA VAL A 218 -14.21 4.75 10.29
C VAL A 218 -15.40 4.53 9.38
N TRP A 219 -16.17 3.49 9.65
CA TRP A 219 -17.48 3.19 9.04
C TRP A 219 -18.55 3.23 10.13
N PRO A 220 -19.11 4.43 10.43
CA PRO A 220 -20.07 4.60 11.54
C PRO A 220 -21.30 3.72 11.40
N ASP A 221 -21.88 3.62 10.20
CA ASP A 221 -23.07 2.79 9.93
C ASP A 221 -22.86 1.31 10.19
N ALA A 222 -21.61 0.86 10.11
CA ALA A 222 -21.20 -0.51 10.39
C ALA A 222 -20.72 -0.71 11.84
N GLY A 223 -20.62 0.36 12.63
CA GLY A 223 -20.03 0.31 13.97
C GLY A 223 -18.58 -0.15 13.95
N GLN A 224 -17.82 0.21 12.91
CA GLN A 224 -16.48 -0.32 12.67
C GLN A 224 -15.46 0.78 12.44
N GLN A 225 -14.25 0.58 12.99
CA GLN A 225 -13.05 1.34 12.70
C GLN A 225 -11.92 0.39 12.35
N LEU A 226 -11.06 0.81 11.45
CA LEU A 226 -9.77 0.19 11.17
C LEU A 226 -8.69 1.22 11.45
N ARG A 227 -7.70 0.83 12.26
CA ARG A 227 -6.48 1.61 12.46
C ARG A 227 -5.36 1.01 11.65
N LEU A 228 -4.83 1.78 10.71
CA LEU A 228 -3.60 1.49 9.99
C LEU A 228 -2.45 2.15 10.74
N THR A 229 -1.38 1.40 11.03
CA THR A 229 -0.13 1.94 11.56
C THR A 229 1.06 1.33 10.85
N THR A 230 2.20 2.04 10.87
CA THR A 230 3.45 1.55 10.29
C THR A 230 4.60 1.62 11.29
N GLN A 231 5.52 0.66 11.21
CA GLN A 231 6.70 0.60 12.07
C GLN A 231 7.96 0.18 11.26
N PRO A 232 9.00 1.03 11.18
CA PRO A 232 9.02 2.45 11.59
C PRO A 232 7.90 3.27 10.99
N ALA A 233 7.58 4.43 11.58
CA ALA A 233 6.56 5.32 11.04
C ALA A 233 6.93 5.76 9.62
N CYS A 234 6.08 5.46 8.62
CA CYS A 234 6.25 5.97 7.27
C CYS A 234 6.06 7.49 7.25
N PRO A 235 6.93 8.24 6.57
CA PRO A 235 6.82 9.70 6.52
C PRO A 235 5.78 10.19 5.51
N VAL A 236 5.28 9.28 4.66
CA VAL A 236 4.40 9.58 3.53
C VAL A 236 3.27 8.57 3.46
N TYR A 237 2.07 9.04 3.14
CA TYR A 237 1.03 8.20 2.54
C TYR A 237 0.61 8.78 1.20
N PHE A 238 0.09 7.92 0.32
CA PHE A 238 -0.53 8.33 -0.92
C PHE A 238 -2.04 8.10 -0.81
N LEU A 239 -2.85 9.12 -1.14
CA LEU A 239 -4.31 9.00 -1.23
C LEU A 239 -4.69 8.86 -2.69
N PHE A 240 -5.33 7.74 -3.02
CA PHE A 240 -5.89 7.50 -4.34
C PHE A 240 -7.41 7.34 -4.24
N MET A 241 -8.11 8.12 -5.06
CA MET A 241 -9.55 7.99 -5.33
C MET A 241 -9.76 8.06 -6.83
N SER A 242 -10.32 7.02 -7.40
CA SER A 242 -10.56 6.92 -8.85
C SER A 242 -11.73 7.81 -9.31
N ASP A 243 -11.88 7.91 -10.62
CA ASP A 243 -13.08 8.42 -11.28
C ASP A 243 -13.38 7.59 -12.54
N THR A 244 -14.54 7.82 -13.16
CA THR A 244 -14.98 7.07 -14.33
C THR A 244 -14.20 7.38 -15.61
N ARG A 245 -13.32 8.41 -15.63
CA ARG A 245 -12.42 8.69 -16.75
C ARG A 245 -11.19 7.81 -16.70
N PHE A 246 -10.70 7.52 -15.48
CA PHE A 246 -9.56 6.64 -15.26
C PHE A 246 -9.99 5.16 -15.22
N ASP A 247 -11.07 4.86 -14.51
CA ASP A 247 -11.68 3.53 -14.44
C ASP A 247 -13.17 3.63 -14.81
N PRO A 248 -13.54 3.32 -16.06
CA PRO A 248 -14.94 3.39 -16.51
C PRO A 248 -15.91 2.51 -15.69
N GLY A 249 -15.38 1.48 -14.99
CA GLY A 249 -16.15 0.61 -14.11
C GLY A 249 -16.29 1.08 -12.66
N TYR A 250 -15.62 2.17 -12.29
CA TYR A 250 -15.57 2.65 -10.91
C TYR A 250 -16.94 3.04 -10.37
N GLN A 251 -17.34 2.44 -9.25
CA GLN A 251 -18.64 2.65 -8.59
C GLN A 251 -18.55 3.59 -7.38
N HIS A 252 -17.44 4.29 -7.18
CA HIS A 252 -17.14 5.04 -5.95
C HIS A 252 -17.24 4.17 -4.69
N ASP A 253 -16.72 2.96 -4.77
CA ASP A 253 -16.85 1.88 -3.78
C ASP A 253 -15.56 1.62 -3.01
N PHE A 254 -14.44 2.25 -3.40
CA PHE A 254 -13.17 2.16 -2.69
C PHE A 254 -12.36 3.47 -2.72
N PHE A 255 -11.38 3.55 -1.82
CA PHE A 255 -10.27 4.51 -1.82
C PHE A 255 -9.02 3.82 -1.30
N CYS A 256 -7.84 4.43 -1.50
CA CYS A 256 -6.57 3.88 -1.05
C CYS A 256 -5.84 4.87 -0.15
N ILE A 257 -5.28 4.38 0.95
CA ILE A 257 -4.26 5.05 1.76
C ILE A 257 -3.02 4.15 1.68
N GLU A 258 -2.02 4.58 0.94
CA GLU A 258 -0.84 3.81 0.63
C GLU A 258 0.33 4.26 1.51
N PRO A 259 0.67 3.54 2.60
CA PRO A 259 1.83 3.85 3.40
C PRO A 259 3.11 3.58 2.60
N MET A 260 4.00 4.56 2.52
CA MET A 260 5.27 4.44 1.84
C MET A 260 6.42 4.99 2.68
N THR A 261 7.59 4.33 2.62
CA THR A 261 8.83 4.79 3.27
C THR A 261 9.46 5.98 2.54
N HIS A 262 8.97 6.32 1.36
CA HIS A 262 9.49 7.34 0.46
C HIS A 262 8.34 8.09 -0.24
N ALA A 263 8.63 9.25 -0.83
CA ALA A 263 7.67 9.96 -1.65
C ALA A 263 7.60 9.39 -3.08
N ALA A 264 6.50 9.68 -3.78
CA ALA A 264 6.38 9.32 -5.19
C ALA A 264 7.46 10.03 -6.02
N ASN A 265 8.09 9.30 -6.96
CA ASN A 265 9.14 9.81 -7.83
C ASN A 265 10.43 10.29 -7.12
N ASP A 266 10.71 9.77 -5.93
CA ASP A 266 11.84 10.17 -5.08
C ASP A 266 13.22 9.98 -5.73
N HIS A 267 13.34 9.07 -6.69
CA HIS A 267 14.57 8.89 -7.48
C HIS A 267 15.05 10.17 -8.19
N HIS A 268 14.15 11.12 -8.45
CA HIS A 268 14.45 12.38 -9.12
C HIS A 268 14.69 13.54 -8.15
N LEU A 269 14.52 13.32 -6.86
CA LEU A 269 14.82 14.34 -5.85
C LEU A 269 16.33 14.35 -5.50
N PRO A 270 16.87 15.49 -5.08
CA PRO A 270 18.28 15.57 -4.66
C PRO A 270 18.62 14.51 -3.61
N GLY A 271 19.69 13.75 -3.85
CA GLY A 271 20.13 12.67 -2.95
C GLY A 271 19.24 11.43 -2.97
N GLY A 272 18.29 11.30 -3.95
CA GLY A 272 17.34 10.18 -3.99
C GLY A 272 16.17 10.33 -3.03
N GLY A 273 15.89 11.55 -2.57
CA GLY A 273 14.78 11.83 -1.64
C GLY A 273 14.90 11.06 -0.33
N SER A 274 13.84 10.34 0.05
CA SER A 274 13.78 9.48 1.24
C SER A 274 13.98 7.99 0.94
N LEU A 275 14.36 7.62 -0.30
CA LEU A 275 14.75 6.25 -0.61
C LEU A 275 15.96 5.83 0.23
N THR A 276 15.93 4.59 0.72
CA THR A 276 17.03 4.02 1.51
C THR A 276 18.07 3.40 0.59
N VAL A 277 19.31 3.87 0.66
CA VAL A 277 20.42 3.25 -0.09
C VAL A 277 20.86 1.98 0.62
N LEU A 278 20.75 0.85 -0.07
CA LEU A 278 21.19 -0.46 0.44
C LEU A 278 22.48 -0.88 -0.27
N SER A 279 23.54 -1.08 0.50
CA SER A 279 24.76 -1.75 0.03
C SER A 279 24.49 -3.22 -0.34
N PRO A 280 25.39 -3.91 -1.06
CA PRO A 280 25.25 -5.34 -1.33
C PRO A 280 25.00 -6.17 -0.08
N GLY A 281 23.95 -6.99 -0.08
CA GLY A 281 23.52 -7.83 1.04
C GLY A 281 22.80 -7.08 2.17
N ALA A 282 22.72 -5.75 2.14
CA ALA A 282 21.96 -4.99 3.12
C ALA A 282 20.44 -5.11 2.84
N HIS A 283 19.64 -4.87 3.88
CA HIS A 283 18.18 -4.99 3.78
C HIS A 283 17.46 -3.79 4.39
N LEU A 284 16.24 -3.56 3.93
CA LEU A 284 15.26 -2.63 4.49
C LEU A 284 14.04 -3.43 4.91
N THR A 285 13.54 -3.18 6.13
CA THR A 285 12.32 -3.81 6.65
C THR A 285 11.31 -2.75 7.05
N GLN A 286 10.05 -2.98 6.69
CA GLN A 286 8.91 -2.15 7.04
C GLN A 286 7.75 -3.02 7.47
N GLN A 287 6.98 -2.60 8.48
CA GLN A 287 5.75 -3.26 8.91
C GLN A 287 4.55 -2.33 8.74
N MET A 288 3.44 -2.88 8.23
CA MET A 288 2.10 -2.30 8.27
C MET A 288 1.24 -3.14 9.20
N SER A 289 0.44 -2.50 10.03
CA SER A 289 -0.54 -3.14 10.91
C SER A 289 -1.93 -2.59 10.63
N LEU A 290 -2.91 -3.48 10.48
CA LEU A 290 -4.32 -3.19 10.27
C LEU A 290 -5.11 -3.76 11.46
N GLN A 291 -5.47 -2.90 12.41
CA GLN A 291 -6.21 -3.29 13.62
C GLN A 291 -7.70 -3.00 13.45
N CYS A 292 -8.51 -4.04 13.62
CA CYS A 292 -9.97 -3.99 13.65
C CYS A 292 -10.46 -3.50 15.02
N ILE A 293 -11.25 -2.43 15.05
CA ILE A 293 -11.77 -1.84 16.30
C ILE A 293 -13.28 -1.75 16.17
N ALA A 294 -14.01 -2.44 17.05
CA ALA A 294 -15.46 -2.25 17.16
C ALA A 294 -15.75 -0.89 17.81
N LEU A 295 -16.59 -0.08 17.19
CA LEU A 295 -17.10 1.10 17.83
C LEU A 295 -18.16 0.68 18.83
N CYS A 296 -17.98 1.04 20.12
CA CYS A 296 -19.03 0.87 21.09
C CYS A 296 -20.24 1.69 20.62
N GLY A 297 -21.36 1.05 20.35
CA GLY A 297 -22.62 1.78 20.20
C GLY A 297 -22.83 2.57 21.48
N ASP A 298 -23.15 3.85 21.37
CA ASP A 298 -23.67 4.61 22.52
C ASP A 298 -24.91 3.85 23.02
N GLU A 299 -24.74 3.08 24.10
CA GLU A 299 -25.85 2.62 24.90
C GLU A 299 -26.41 3.85 25.63
N HIS A 300 -27.10 4.73 24.88
CA HIS A 300 -27.94 5.78 25.46
C HIS A 300 -28.99 6.25 24.45
N ALA A 301 -30.19 5.73 24.62
CA ALA A 301 -31.40 6.57 24.79
C ALA A 301 -32.58 5.69 25.14
#